data_46bc825ad72a62564fdcd464fd59360b
#
_entry.id   46bc825ad72a62564fdcd464fd59360b
#
_cell.length_a   1.000
_cell.length_b   1.000
_cell.length_c   1.000
_cell.angle_alpha   90.00
_cell.angle_beta   90.00
_cell.angle_gamma   90.00
#
_symmetry.space_group_name_H-M   'P 1'
#
loop_
_entity.id
_entity.type
_entity.pdbx_description
1 polymer ?
#
loop_
_entity_poly.entity_id
_entity_poly.type
_entity_poly.pdbx_seq_one_letter_code
_entity_poly.pdbx_strand_id
1 'polypeptide(L)'
;IGEEVSIPVALAPVGFTGMQHADGEIHAARAAEKFGVPFTLSTMSICSIEDVAENTTKPFWMQLYMMRDTDYISRLIQRAKDAKVSALVITLDLQILGQRHKDLKNGLSAPPKLTLKTMANLATKWGWGLEMLGTKRRFFGNVVGHVKNISDATSLSAWTSEQFDPSLDWEKVKKIKDEWGGKVILKGILDAEDAKMALNVGADAIIVSNHGGRQLDGAISSIKALPSILNAVGNKIEVHIDCLLYTSP
;
A
#
# COMPACT_ATOMS: atom_id res chain seq x y z
N ILE A 1 -15.42 2.25 8.63
CA ILE A 1 -15.30 0.96 9.30
C ILE A 1 -15.49 1.07 10.83
N GLY A 2 -16.33 2.02 11.25
CA GLY A 2 -16.66 2.23 12.66
C GLY A 2 -15.64 3.02 13.46
N GLU A 3 -14.75 3.76 12.80
CA GLU A 3 -13.88 4.75 13.43
C GLU A 3 -14.52 6.14 13.32
N GLU A 4 -14.41 6.94 14.39
CA GLU A 4 -14.82 8.34 14.36
C GLU A 4 -13.73 9.17 13.71
N VAL A 5 -14.08 9.94 12.68
CA VAL A 5 -13.14 10.72 11.88
C VAL A 5 -13.59 12.17 11.72
N SER A 6 -12.65 13.10 11.58
CA SER A 6 -12.95 14.54 11.42
C SER A 6 -13.60 14.87 10.07
N ILE A 7 -13.24 14.14 9.02
CA ILE A 7 -13.83 14.20 7.66
C ILE A 7 -13.79 12.80 7.04
N PRO A 8 -14.67 12.46 6.09
CA PRO A 8 -14.72 11.13 5.47
C PRO A 8 -13.58 10.89 4.46
N VAL A 9 -12.35 11.00 4.92
CA VAL A 9 -11.12 10.81 4.14
C VAL A 9 -10.15 9.96 4.93
N ALA A 10 -9.43 9.07 4.26
CA ALA A 10 -8.28 8.35 4.80
C ALA A 10 -7.06 8.59 3.90
N LEU A 11 -5.86 8.65 4.49
CA LEU A 11 -4.63 8.68 3.71
C LEU A 11 -4.36 7.30 3.11
N ALA A 12 -4.40 7.23 1.77
CA ALA A 12 -4.17 6.01 1.02
C ALA A 12 -2.73 5.47 1.20
N PRO A 13 -2.50 4.15 1.01
CA PRO A 13 -1.17 3.59 1.12
C PRO A 13 -0.26 4.09 0.00
N VAL A 14 0.89 4.66 0.38
CA VAL A 14 1.92 5.14 -0.56
C VAL A 14 3.23 4.45 -0.22
N GLY A 15 3.78 3.72 -1.18
CA GLY A 15 5.11 3.13 -1.06
C GLY A 15 6.20 4.18 -1.21
N PHE A 16 7.39 3.92 -0.64
CA PHE A 16 8.58 4.76 -0.79
C PHE A 16 8.47 6.20 -0.26
N THR A 17 7.52 6.52 0.60
CA THR A 17 7.37 7.89 1.11
C THR A 17 8.61 8.34 1.86
N GLY A 18 9.22 7.45 2.65
CA GLY A 18 10.49 7.71 3.35
C GLY A 18 11.70 7.93 2.45
N MET A 19 11.62 7.55 1.15
CA MET A 19 12.63 7.91 0.15
C MET A 19 12.42 9.31 -0.43
N GLN A 20 11.19 9.82 -0.41
CA GLN A 20 10.88 11.17 -0.87
C GLN A 20 11.25 12.21 0.19
N HIS A 21 11.01 11.88 1.45
CA HIS A 21 11.33 12.68 2.63
C HIS A 21 11.74 11.74 3.76
N ALA A 22 12.81 12.02 4.47
CA ALA A 22 13.25 11.21 5.59
C ALA A 22 12.10 11.01 6.59
N ASP A 23 11.88 9.77 7.02
CA ASP A 23 10.79 9.36 7.93
C ASP A 23 9.37 9.76 7.45
N GLY A 24 9.16 9.86 6.14
CA GLY A 24 7.94 10.40 5.52
C GLY A 24 6.66 9.69 5.95
N GLU A 25 6.66 8.37 6.10
CA GLU A 25 5.49 7.61 6.56
C GLU A 25 5.14 7.97 8.02
N ILE A 26 6.14 8.16 8.89
CA ILE A 26 5.92 8.61 10.28
C ILE A 26 5.32 10.00 10.30
N HIS A 27 5.85 10.92 9.49
CA HIS A 27 5.31 12.28 9.40
C HIS A 27 3.87 12.29 8.89
N ALA A 28 3.55 11.48 7.87
CA ALA A 28 2.20 11.33 7.35
C ALA A 28 1.23 10.73 8.40
N ALA A 29 1.66 9.70 9.12
CA ALA A 29 0.86 9.07 10.17
C ALA A 29 0.56 10.06 11.32
N ARG A 30 1.55 10.80 11.78
CA ARG A 30 1.38 11.82 12.84
C ARG A 30 0.49 12.98 12.37
N ALA A 31 0.61 13.39 11.11
CA ALA A 31 -0.26 14.42 10.55
C ALA A 31 -1.71 13.94 10.46
N ALA A 32 -1.94 12.70 10.00
CA ALA A 32 -3.26 12.08 9.96
C ALA A 32 -3.88 11.97 11.36
N GLU A 33 -3.10 11.48 12.34
CA GLU A 33 -3.52 11.39 13.74
C GLU A 33 -3.93 12.75 14.31
N LYS A 34 -3.10 13.78 14.08
CA LYS A 34 -3.38 15.15 14.53
C LYS A 34 -4.64 15.73 13.88
N PHE A 35 -4.88 15.43 12.61
CA PHE A 35 -6.05 15.90 11.87
C PHE A 35 -7.31 15.07 12.18
N GLY A 36 -7.16 13.85 12.68
CA GLY A 36 -8.26 12.95 13.02
C GLY A 36 -8.80 12.17 11.82
N VAL A 37 -7.91 11.69 10.93
CA VAL A 37 -8.25 10.80 9.82
C VAL A 37 -7.38 9.54 9.85
N PRO A 38 -7.83 8.40 9.32
CA PRO A 38 -7.03 7.19 9.23
C PRO A 38 -5.81 7.37 8.32
N PHE A 39 -4.70 6.75 8.70
CA PHE A 39 -3.49 6.61 7.88
C PHE A 39 -3.33 5.15 7.48
N THR A 40 -2.94 4.89 6.23
CA THR A 40 -2.66 3.54 5.74
C THR A 40 -1.17 3.39 5.43
N LEU A 41 -0.48 2.52 6.17
CA LEU A 41 0.91 2.17 5.91
C LEU A 41 1.00 1.15 4.77
N SER A 42 1.88 1.37 3.81
CA SER A 42 2.12 0.42 2.71
C SER A 42 3.04 -0.73 3.14
N THR A 43 2.85 -1.94 2.60
CA THR A 43 3.86 -3.02 2.68
C THR A 43 5.22 -2.55 2.18
N MET A 44 5.24 -1.71 1.13
CA MET A 44 6.44 -1.18 0.51
C MET A 44 6.85 0.20 1.07
N SER A 45 6.64 0.42 2.36
CA SER A 45 7.09 1.61 3.06
C SER A 45 8.57 1.49 3.48
N ILE A 46 9.23 2.64 3.65
CA ILE A 46 10.59 2.73 4.20
C ILE A 46 10.54 2.59 5.72
N CYS A 47 9.60 3.26 6.38
CA CYS A 47 9.35 3.03 7.79
C CYS A 47 8.62 1.70 7.99
N SER A 48 9.00 0.92 9.00
CA SER A 48 8.34 -0.34 9.34
C SER A 48 7.01 -0.11 10.05
N ILE A 49 6.26 -1.20 10.26
CA ILE A 49 5.04 -1.20 11.09
C ILE A 49 5.38 -0.70 12.50
N GLU A 50 6.46 -1.20 13.07
CA GLU A 50 6.94 -0.86 14.41
C GLU A 50 7.35 0.62 14.49
N ASP A 51 8.08 1.12 13.47
CA ASP A 51 8.47 2.53 13.40
C ASP A 51 7.27 3.47 13.47
N VAL A 52 6.18 3.15 12.75
CA VAL A 52 4.97 3.97 12.78
C VAL A 52 4.26 3.83 14.12
N ALA A 53 4.12 2.60 14.64
CA ALA A 53 3.46 2.33 15.92
C ALA A 53 4.17 3.02 17.10
N GLU A 54 5.49 3.06 17.11
CA GLU A 54 6.28 3.75 18.14
C GLU A 54 6.16 5.28 18.08
N ASN A 55 5.76 5.84 16.94
CA ASN A 55 5.70 7.28 16.71
C ASN A 55 4.28 7.85 16.60
N THR A 56 3.25 7.03 16.81
CA THR A 56 1.83 7.43 16.87
C THR A 56 1.19 6.88 18.13
N THR A 57 0.09 7.49 18.56
CA THR A 57 -0.68 7.05 19.74
C THR A 57 -1.98 6.35 19.33
N LYS A 58 -2.49 6.64 18.14
CA LYS A 58 -3.70 6.02 17.58
C LYS A 58 -3.34 4.87 16.65
N PRO A 59 -4.20 3.85 16.56
CA PRO A 59 -4.07 2.80 15.57
C PRO A 59 -4.10 3.35 14.14
N PHE A 60 -3.47 2.65 13.22
CA PHE A 60 -3.47 2.95 11.79
C PHE A 60 -3.86 1.71 10.99
N TRP A 61 -4.08 1.85 9.69
CA TRP A 61 -4.35 0.74 8.78
C TRP A 61 -3.06 0.23 8.15
N MET A 62 -2.97 -1.07 7.89
CA MET A 62 -1.84 -1.69 7.20
C MET A 62 -2.29 -2.24 5.86
N GLN A 63 -1.66 -1.79 4.78
CA GLN A 63 -1.91 -2.33 3.45
C GLN A 63 -1.03 -3.55 3.20
N LEU A 64 -1.64 -4.63 2.73
CA LEU A 64 -1.01 -5.90 2.40
C LEU A 64 -1.09 -6.17 0.89
N TYR A 65 0.05 -6.47 0.28
CA TYR A 65 0.10 -7.13 -1.02
C TYR A 65 0.07 -8.64 -0.85
N MET A 66 -0.67 -9.32 -1.73
CA MET A 66 -0.62 -10.77 -1.79
C MET A 66 0.70 -11.21 -2.44
N MET A 67 1.45 -12.01 -1.70
CA MET A 67 2.77 -12.50 -2.11
C MET A 67 2.80 -14.02 -2.11
N ARG A 68 3.72 -14.61 -2.88
CA ARG A 68 3.90 -16.06 -2.96
C ARG A 68 4.47 -16.65 -1.66
N ASP A 69 5.32 -15.88 -0.96
CA ASP A 69 5.83 -16.28 0.36
C ASP A 69 4.74 -16.10 1.42
N THR A 70 3.96 -17.15 1.63
CA THR A 70 2.87 -17.18 2.62
C THR A 70 3.38 -17.06 4.06
N ASP A 71 4.57 -17.58 4.35
CA ASP A 71 5.17 -17.47 5.69
C ASP A 71 5.56 -16.01 5.97
N TYR A 72 6.04 -15.29 4.97
CA TYR A 72 6.28 -13.85 5.12
C TYR A 72 4.98 -13.08 5.36
N ILE A 73 3.90 -13.41 4.64
CA ILE A 73 2.58 -12.80 4.85
C ILE A 73 2.11 -13.04 6.29
N SER A 74 2.17 -14.27 6.78
CA SER A 74 1.75 -14.60 8.15
C SER A 74 2.57 -13.84 9.19
N ARG A 75 3.90 -13.74 9.02
CA ARG A 75 4.74 -12.91 9.89
C ARG A 75 4.37 -11.43 9.84
N LEU A 76 4.06 -10.89 8.66
CA LEU A 76 3.65 -9.49 8.50
C LEU A 76 2.30 -9.22 9.20
N ILE A 77 1.34 -10.15 9.07
CA ILE A 77 0.06 -10.10 9.76
C ILE A 77 0.27 -10.14 11.28
N GLN A 78 1.16 -11.01 11.79
CA GLN A 78 1.44 -11.08 13.22
C GLN A 78 2.05 -9.77 13.73
N ARG A 79 3.01 -9.18 13.00
CA ARG A 79 3.58 -7.87 13.35
C ARG A 79 2.53 -6.76 13.36
N ALA A 80 1.60 -6.78 12.41
CA ALA A 80 0.48 -5.83 12.38
C ALA A 80 -0.45 -5.99 13.60
N LYS A 81 -0.70 -7.23 14.06
CA LYS A 81 -1.45 -7.49 15.29
C LYS A 81 -0.72 -6.97 16.52
N ASP A 82 0.57 -7.26 16.64
CA ASP A 82 1.41 -6.83 17.75
C ASP A 82 1.48 -5.29 17.85
N ALA A 83 1.52 -4.62 16.70
CA ALA A 83 1.45 -3.16 16.59
C ALA A 83 0.04 -2.57 16.76
N LYS A 84 -0.98 -3.40 17.03
CA LYS A 84 -2.39 -2.99 17.21
C LYS A 84 -2.96 -2.21 16.02
N VAL A 85 -2.60 -2.59 14.82
CA VAL A 85 -3.19 -2.07 13.57
C VAL A 85 -4.70 -2.27 13.60
N SER A 86 -5.50 -1.25 13.26
CA SER A 86 -6.96 -1.32 13.38
C SER A 86 -7.65 -2.01 12.20
N ALA A 87 -7.04 -1.98 11.00
CA ALA A 87 -7.58 -2.66 9.83
C ALA A 87 -6.49 -3.12 8.86
N LEU A 88 -6.72 -4.24 8.20
CA LEU A 88 -5.89 -4.73 7.10
C LEU A 88 -6.51 -4.33 5.76
N VAL A 89 -5.74 -3.66 4.90
CA VAL A 89 -6.15 -3.26 3.54
C VAL A 89 -5.50 -4.20 2.55
N ILE A 90 -6.24 -5.20 2.05
CA ILE A 90 -5.73 -6.17 1.08
C ILE A 90 -5.86 -5.58 -0.33
N THR A 91 -4.76 -5.47 -1.05
CA THR A 91 -4.72 -4.93 -2.41
C THR A 91 -4.83 -6.05 -3.43
N LEU A 92 -5.89 -6.00 -4.27
CA LEU A 92 -6.26 -7.06 -5.20
C LEU A 92 -5.82 -6.77 -6.64
N ASP A 93 -5.52 -5.52 -6.98
CA ASP A 93 -5.21 -5.05 -8.34
C ASP A 93 -3.72 -5.10 -8.71
N LEU A 94 -2.89 -5.79 -7.91
CA LEU A 94 -1.45 -5.90 -8.10
C LEU A 94 -1.00 -7.37 -8.14
N GLN A 95 -1.52 -8.13 -9.08
CA GLN A 95 -1.12 -9.53 -9.31
C GLN A 95 0.17 -9.64 -10.13
N ILE A 96 0.44 -8.61 -10.95
CA ILE A 96 1.67 -8.45 -11.74
C ILE A 96 2.16 -7.01 -11.66
N LEU A 97 3.45 -6.79 -11.91
CA LEU A 97 4.01 -5.45 -11.97
C LEU A 97 3.46 -4.68 -13.18
N GLY A 98 2.84 -3.53 -12.92
CA GLY A 98 2.40 -2.62 -13.97
C GLY A 98 3.57 -1.99 -14.72
N GLN A 99 3.42 -1.82 -16.03
CA GLN A 99 4.42 -1.18 -16.89
C GLN A 99 4.33 0.35 -16.77
N ARG A 100 5.23 0.92 -15.98
CA ARG A 100 5.32 2.36 -15.74
C ARG A 100 6.34 3.00 -16.68
N HIS A 101 5.96 3.18 -17.96
CA HIS A 101 6.85 3.69 -19.01
C HIS A 101 7.54 5.01 -18.66
N LYS A 102 6.83 5.94 -17.98
CA LYS A 102 7.39 7.23 -17.55
C LYS A 102 8.50 7.04 -16.50
N ASP A 103 8.30 6.13 -15.56
CA ASP A 103 9.29 5.82 -14.52
C ASP A 103 10.55 5.21 -15.17
N LEU A 104 10.37 4.26 -16.09
CA LEU A 104 11.47 3.64 -16.85
C LEU A 104 12.23 4.68 -17.69
N LYS A 105 11.52 5.58 -18.39
CA LYS A 105 12.10 6.66 -19.20
C LYS A 105 12.92 7.64 -18.34
N ASN A 106 12.49 7.87 -17.10
CA ASN A 106 13.18 8.75 -16.16
C ASN A 106 14.29 8.04 -15.37
N GLY A 107 14.58 6.76 -15.66
CA GLY A 107 15.62 5.97 -14.98
C GLY A 107 15.21 5.51 -13.57
N LEU A 108 13.93 5.62 -13.22
CA LEU A 108 13.36 5.09 -11.99
C LEU A 108 13.07 3.58 -12.16
N SER A 109 14.12 2.82 -12.49
CA SER A 109 14.07 1.36 -12.45
C SER A 109 14.33 0.88 -11.02
N ALA A 110 13.89 -0.32 -10.69
CA ALA A 110 14.30 -1.01 -9.48
C ALA A 110 15.29 -2.14 -9.89
N PRO A 111 16.57 -2.09 -9.55
CA PRO A 111 17.24 -1.00 -8.79
C PRO A 111 17.44 0.28 -9.62
N PRO A 112 17.55 1.46 -8.97
CA PRO A 112 17.82 2.71 -9.67
C PRO A 112 19.18 2.66 -10.38
N LYS A 113 19.22 3.07 -11.65
CA LYS A 113 20.48 3.18 -12.37
C LYS A 113 21.15 4.51 -12.03
N LEU A 114 22.30 4.45 -11.37
CA LEU A 114 23.12 5.63 -11.11
C LEU A 114 23.87 6.03 -12.39
N THR A 115 23.32 7.00 -13.10
CA THR A 115 23.99 7.64 -14.26
C THR A 115 24.64 8.94 -13.82
N LEU A 116 25.62 9.44 -14.58
CA LEU A 116 26.24 10.75 -14.32
C LEU A 116 25.17 11.88 -14.23
N LYS A 117 24.12 11.82 -15.06
CA LYS A 117 22.99 12.74 -15.00
C LYS A 117 22.22 12.63 -13.69
N THR A 118 21.95 11.41 -13.21
CA THR A 118 21.27 11.17 -11.93
C THR A 118 22.13 11.67 -10.77
N MET A 119 23.44 11.42 -10.80
CA MET A 119 24.37 11.90 -9.78
C MET A 119 24.45 13.43 -9.74
N ALA A 120 24.53 14.08 -10.89
CA ALA A 120 24.52 15.55 -10.98
C ALA A 120 23.20 16.13 -10.44
N ASN A 121 22.06 15.49 -10.74
CA ASN A 121 20.77 15.90 -10.20
C ASN A 121 20.70 15.72 -8.67
N LEU A 122 21.20 14.60 -8.14
CA LEU A 122 21.26 14.35 -6.70
C LEU A 122 22.14 15.40 -5.99
N ALA A 123 23.26 15.81 -6.58
CA ALA A 123 24.13 16.83 -6.04
C ALA A 123 23.41 18.20 -5.83
N THR A 124 22.35 18.47 -6.60
CA THR A 124 21.52 19.70 -6.42
C THR A 124 20.50 19.57 -5.29
N LYS A 125 20.29 18.37 -4.71
CA LYS A 125 19.29 18.07 -3.68
C LYS A 125 19.93 17.92 -2.30
N TRP A 126 20.83 18.84 -1.96
CA TRP A 126 21.61 18.77 -0.72
C TRP A 126 20.74 18.72 0.54
N GLY A 127 19.60 19.44 0.59
CA GLY A 127 18.66 19.38 1.71
C GLY A 127 18.12 17.97 1.95
N TRP A 128 17.63 17.32 0.88
CA TRP A 128 17.21 15.93 0.91
C TRP A 128 18.35 14.99 1.33
N GLY A 129 19.56 15.22 0.84
CA GLY A 129 20.75 14.44 1.19
C GLY A 129 21.06 14.50 2.70
N LEU A 130 21.00 15.68 3.30
CA LEU A 130 21.22 15.88 4.74
C LEU A 130 20.12 15.18 5.56
N GLU A 131 18.86 15.30 5.18
CA GLU A 131 17.74 14.59 5.84
C GLU A 131 17.93 13.08 5.79
N MET A 132 18.28 12.54 4.62
CA MET A 132 18.55 11.11 4.44
C MET A 132 19.79 10.62 5.21
N LEU A 133 20.77 11.48 5.46
CA LEU A 133 21.90 11.14 6.33
C LEU A 133 21.50 11.12 7.81
N GLY A 134 20.50 11.92 8.19
CA GLY A 134 20.01 12.01 9.56
C GLY A 134 19.11 10.85 10.00
N THR A 135 18.51 10.12 9.05
CA THR A 135 17.62 8.98 9.36
C THR A 135 18.35 7.63 9.34
N LYS A 136 17.90 6.71 10.20
CA LYS A 136 18.30 5.30 10.16
C LYS A 136 17.51 4.50 9.12
N ARG A 137 16.37 5.02 8.63
CA ARG A 137 15.40 4.36 7.77
C ARG A 137 15.70 4.68 6.31
N ARG A 138 16.36 3.75 5.62
CA ARG A 138 16.81 3.94 4.23
C ARG A 138 16.44 2.79 3.30
N PHE A 139 15.80 1.76 3.84
CA PHE A 139 15.39 0.55 3.13
C PHE A 139 13.96 0.19 3.51
N PHE A 140 13.33 -0.72 2.78
CA PHE A 140 11.99 -1.20 3.09
C PHE A 140 11.92 -1.88 4.46
N GLY A 141 11.45 -1.18 5.46
CA GLY A 141 11.44 -1.62 6.85
C GLY A 141 10.56 -2.84 7.13
N ASN A 142 9.58 -3.11 6.27
CA ASN A 142 8.75 -4.30 6.39
C ASN A 142 9.35 -5.53 5.71
N VAL A 143 10.33 -5.37 4.81
CA VAL A 143 10.92 -6.45 4.01
C VAL A 143 12.34 -6.78 4.47
N VAL A 144 13.22 -5.77 4.54
CA VAL A 144 14.62 -5.98 4.91
C VAL A 144 14.72 -6.46 6.36
N GLY A 145 15.49 -7.52 6.57
CA GLY A 145 15.61 -8.19 7.88
C GLY A 145 14.49 -9.19 8.18
N HIS A 146 13.39 -9.22 7.41
CA HIS A 146 12.27 -10.13 7.58
C HIS A 146 12.18 -11.21 6.48
N VAL A 147 12.94 -11.04 5.41
CA VAL A 147 13.06 -12.00 4.30
C VAL A 147 14.52 -12.44 4.17
N LYS A 148 14.72 -13.73 3.91
CA LYS A 148 16.07 -14.30 3.76
C LYS A 148 16.73 -13.78 2.47
N ASN A 149 18.05 -13.60 2.52
CA ASN A 149 18.90 -13.25 1.36
C ASN A 149 18.64 -11.87 0.71
N ILE A 150 18.00 -10.96 1.43
CA ILE A 150 17.88 -9.56 0.98
C ILE A 150 18.87 -8.70 1.76
N SER A 151 19.94 -8.30 1.08
CA SER A 151 21.03 -7.48 1.66
C SER A 151 21.21 -6.12 0.97
N ASP A 152 20.69 -5.97 -0.25
CA ASP A 152 20.88 -4.78 -1.08
C ASP A 152 19.64 -4.48 -1.95
N ALA A 153 19.67 -3.34 -2.64
CA ALA A 153 18.58 -2.90 -3.51
C ALA A 153 18.34 -3.83 -4.72
N THR A 154 19.35 -4.57 -5.17
CA THR A 154 19.25 -5.48 -6.31
C THR A 154 18.52 -6.75 -5.92
N SER A 155 18.93 -7.39 -4.82
CA SER A 155 18.25 -8.57 -4.26
C SER A 155 16.81 -8.26 -3.85
N LEU A 156 16.57 -7.07 -3.30
CA LEU A 156 15.21 -6.59 -2.96
C LEU A 156 14.33 -6.44 -4.21
N SER A 157 14.88 -5.86 -5.28
CA SER A 157 14.12 -5.67 -6.53
C SER A 157 13.78 -7.00 -7.20
N ALA A 158 14.74 -7.92 -7.28
CA ALA A 158 14.52 -9.25 -7.80
C ALA A 158 13.44 -9.97 -6.99
N TRP A 159 13.56 -9.99 -5.66
CA TRP A 159 12.60 -10.60 -4.77
C TRP A 159 11.20 -9.98 -4.95
N THR A 160 11.08 -8.65 -4.95
CA THR A 160 9.79 -7.99 -5.11
C THR A 160 9.11 -8.38 -6.42
N SER A 161 9.87 -8.46 -7.53
CA SER A 161 9.33 -8.82 -8.84
C SER A 161 8.81 -10.26 -8.90
N GLU A 162 9.41 -11.17 -8.13
CA GLU A 162 9.05 -12.59 -8.09
C GLU A 162 7.90 -12.87 -7.10
N GLN A 163 7.67 -11.98 -6.13
CA GLN A 163 6.74 -12.23 -5.04
C GLN A 163 5.28 -11.95 -5.37
N PHE A 164 4.98 -11.09 -6.34
CA PHE A 164 3.57 -10.89 -6.70
C PHE A 164 2.92 -12.20 -7.15
N ASP A 165 1.76 -12.52 -6.53
CA ASP A 165 1.07 -13.77 -6.77
C ASP A 165 -0.04 -13.59 -7.83
N PRO A 166 0.18 -14.04 -9.09
CA PRO A 166 -0.83 -13.95 -10.14
C PRO A 166 -1.99 -14.94 -9.93
N SER A 167 -1.85 -15.87 -9.00
CA SER A 167 -2.88 -16.88 -8.67
C SER A 167 -3.77 -16.46 -7.51
N LEU A 168 -3.82 -15.16 -7.19
CA LEU A 168 -4.72 -14.61 -6.18
C LEU A 168 -6.17 -14.93 -6.53
N ASP A 169 -6.89 -15.52 -5.58
CA ASP A 169 -8.30 -15.85 -5.65
C ASP A 169 -9.04 -15.50 -4.33
N TRP A 170 -10.35 -15.68 -4.33
CA TRP A 170 -11.20 -15.35 -3.18
C TRP A 170 -10.98 -16.28 -1.98
N GLU A 171 -10.52 -17.51 -2.19
CA GLU A 171 -10.19 -18.44 -1.12
C GLU A 171 -8.95 -17.96 -0.34
N LYS A 172 -7.93 -17.48 -1.07
CA LYS A 172 -6.76 -16.86 -0.44
C LYS A 172 -7.10 -15.59 0.32
N VAL A 173 -7.96 -14.73 -0.24
CA VAL A 173 -8.45 -13.54 0.46
C VAL A 173 -9.15 -13.93 1.76
N LYS A 174 -10.04 -14.94 1.70
CA LYS A 174 -10.73 -15.46 2.88
C LYS A 174 -9.76 -16.00 3.92
N LYS A 175 -8.75 -16.76 3.51
CA LYS A 175 -7.73 -17.32 4.41
C LYS A 175 -6.97 -16.20 5.15
N ILE A 176 -6.55 -15.15 4.44
CA ILE A 176 -5.90 -13.98 5.06
C ILE A 176 -6.81 -13.27 6.04
N LYS A 177 -8.09 -13.09 5.67
CA LYS A 177 -9.08 -12.50 6.57
C LYS A 177 -9.27 -13.30 7.84
N ASP A 178 -9.40 -14.62 7.70
CA ASP A 178 -9.57 -15.54 8.84
C ASP A 178 -8.30 -15.53 9.74
N GLU A 179 -7.11 -15.50 9.14
CA GLU A 179 -5.85 -15.37 9.86
C GLU A 179 -5.73 -14.01 10.57
N TRP A 180 -6.12 -12.91 9.93
CA TRP A 180 -6.10 -11.58 10.53
C TRP A 180 -7.06 -11.48 11.72
N GLY A 181 -8.30 -11.92 11.55
CA GLY A 181 -9.34 -11.94 12.59
C GLY A 181 -9.88 -10.57 13.00
N GLY A 182 -9.44 -9.51 12.35
CA GLY A 182 -9.90 -8.13 12.56
C GLY A 182 -10.60 -7.56 11.32
N LYS A 183 -10.71 -6.25 11.24
CA LYS A 183 -11.36 -5.56 10.12
C LYS A 183 -10.53 -5.63 8.85
N VAL A 184 -11.20 -5.92 7.72
CA VAL A 184 -10.59 -6.06 6.40
C VAL A 184 -11.24 -5.13 5.40
N ILE A 185 -10.41 -4.39 4.69
CA ILE A 185 -10.78 -3.53 3.56
C ILE A 185 -10.19 -4.14 2.30
N LEU A 186 -10.99 -4.38 1.26
CA LEU A 186 -10.52 -4.89 -0.02
C LEU A 186 -10.36 -3.76 -1.02
N LYS A 187 -9.10 -3.52 -1.46
CA LYS A 187 -8.74 -2.43 -2.36
C LYS A 187 -8.48 -2.94 -3.77
N GLY A 188 -8.99 -2.23 -4.79
CA GLY A 188 -8.80 -2.58 -6.20
C GLY A 188 -10.04 -3.17 -6.86
N ILE A 189 -11.21 -2.97 -6.26
CA ILE A 189 -12.49 -3.43 -6.80
C ILE A 189 -12.95 -2.48 -7.91
N LEU A 190 -13.20 -3.00 -9.11
CA LEU A 190 -13.70 -2.25 -10.27
C LEU A 190 -14.92 -2.90 -10.91
N ASP A 191 -15.29 -4.10 -10.47
CA ASP A 191 -16.39 -4.88 -11.00
C ASP A 191 -17.47 -5.14 -9.94
N ALA A 192 -18.72 -5.18 -10.37
CA ALA A 192 -19.88 -5.40 -9.50
C ALA A 192 -19.94 -6.81 -8.91
N GLU A 193 -19.49 -7.82 -9.64
CA GLU A 193 -19.46 -9.20 -9.15
C GLU A 193 -18.35 -9.37 -8.11
N ASP A 194 -17.17 -8.77 -8.34
CA ASP A 194 -16.11 -8.74 -7.33
C ASP A 194 -16.56 -8.03 -6.03
N ALA A 195 -17.35 -6.96 -6.16
CA ALA A 195 -17.93 -6.31 -5.00
C ALA A 195 -18.91 -7.21 -4.22
N LYS A 196 -19.69 -8.06 -4.91
CA LYS A 196 -20.54 -9.09 -4.27
C LYS A 196 -19.69 -10.18 -3.62
N MET A 197 -18.60 -10.58 -4.25
CA MET A 197 -17.68 -11.57 -3.68
C MET A 197 -16.99 -11.00 -2.42
N ALA A 198 -16.68 -9.70 -2.40
CA ALA A 198 -16.17 -9.03 -1.21
C ALA A 198 -17.15 -9.13 -0.02
N LEU A 199 -18.46 -8.98 -0.27
CA LEU A 199 -19.49 -9.23 0.74
C LEU A 199 -19.49 -10.69 1.21
N ASN A 200 -19.37 -11.65 0.28
CA ASN A 200 -19.43 -13.08 0.59
C ASN A 200 -18.24 -13.53 1.45
N VAL A 201 -17.05 -12.98 1.24
CA VAL A 201 -15.89 -13.25 2.10
C VAL A 201 -15.94 -12.48 3.42
N GLY A 202 -16.94 -11.60 3.60
CA GLY A 202 -17.18 -10.86 4.84
C GLY A 202 -16.21 -9.70 5.04
N ALA A 203 -15.81 -9.00 3.99
CA ALA A 203 -15.06 -7.75 4.11
C ALA A 203 -15.88 -6.67 4.81
N ASP A 204 -15.22 -5.80 5.57
CA ASP A 204 -15.86 -4.69 6.28
C ASP A 204 -16.02 -3.45 5.39
N ALA A 205 -15.13 -3.28 4.42
CA ALA A 205 -15.20 -2.20 3.42
C ALA A 205 -14.54 -2.62 2.10
N ILE A 206 -14.86 -1.90 1.04
CA ILE A 206 -14.18 -1.99 -0.26
C ILE A 206 -13.68 -0.61 -0.69
N ILE A 207 -12.58 -0.59 -1.44
CA ILE A 207 -12.07 0.62 -2.10
C ILE A 207 -12.17 0.41 -3.62
N VAL A 208 -13.03 1.20 -4.24
CA VAL A 208 -13.15 1.27 -5.71
C VAL A 208 -11.92 1.98 -6.26
N SER A 209 -11.06 1.24 -6.94
CA SER A 209 -9.73 1.70 -7.31
C SER A 209 -9.23 1.03 -8.58
N ASN A 210 -8.64 1.82 -9.50
CA ASN A 210 -7.86 1.33 -10.64
C ASN A 210 -6.35 1.55 -10.45
N HIS A 211 -5.92 1.79 -9.20
CA HIS A 211 -4.53 2.10 -8.87
C HIS A 211 -3.96 3.32 -9.62
N GLY A 212 -4.83 4.27 -10.01
CA GLY A 212 -4.46 5.44 -10.80
C GLY A 212 -4.02 5.12 -12.24
N GLY A 213 -4.56 4.04 -12.83
CA GLY A 213 -4.14 3.53 -14.14
C GLY A 213 -2.71 2.97 -14.16
N ARG A 214 -2.05 2.85 -13.00
CA ARG A 214 -0.64 2.46 -12.89
C ARG A 214 -0.40 0.96 -13.09
N GLN A 215 -1.45 0.14 -12.94
CA GLN A 215 -1.40 -1.32 -13.11
C GLN A 215 -1.85 -1.74 -14.50
N LEU A 216 -2.94 -1.18 -15.00
CA LEU A 216 -3.46 -1.42 -16.34
C LEU A 216 -3.90 -0.08 -16.94
N ASP A 217 -3.15 0.39 -17.93
CA ASP A 217 -3.54 1.56 -18.71
C ASP A 217 -4.82 1.25 -19.52
N GLY A 218 -5.75 2.22 -19.54
CA GLY A 218 -7.06 2.03 -20.16
C GLY A 218 -8.08 1.25 -19.32
N ALA A 219 -7.77 0.88 -18.07
CA ALA A 219 -8.79 0.37 -17.14
C ALA A 219 -9.87 1.44 -16.89
N ILE A 220 -11.11 0.98 -16.62
CA ILE A 220 -12.20 1.90 -16.25
C ILE A 220 -11.80 2.77 -15.06
N SER A 221 -12.15 4.06 -15.09
CA SER A 221 -11.90 4.95 -13.95
C SER A 221 -12.75 4.54 -12.75
N SER A 222 -12.21 4.74 -11.53
CA SER A 222 -12.90 4.40 -10.29
C SER A 222 -14.25 5.13 -10.18
N ILE A 223 -14.31 6.41 -10.57
CA ILE A 223 -15.58 7.17 -10.55
C ILE A 223 -16.63 6.62 -11.51
N LYS A 224 -16.21 6.07 -12.66
CA LYS A 224 -17.13 5.45 -13.63
C LYS A 224 -17.61 4.06 -13.18
N ALA A 225 -16.79 3.32 -12.46
CA ALA A 225 -17.15 2.01 -11.89
C ALA A 225 -18.07 2.13 -10.67
N LEU A 226 -17.94 3.20 -9.89
CA LEU A 226 -18.61 3.40 -8.61
C LEU A 226 -20.13 3.16 -8.62
N PRO A 227 -20.93 3.70 -9.58
CA PRO A 227 -22.38 3.52 -9.57
C PRO A 227 -22.82 2.06 -9.67
N SER A 228 -22.17 1.26 -10.52
CA SER A 228 -22.49 -0.16 -10.67
C SER A 228 -22.16 -0.96 -9.43
N ILE A 229 -21.06 -0.63 -8.76
CA ILE A 229 -20.63 -1.26 -7.51
C ILE A 229 -21.62 -0.91 -6.39
N LEU A 230 -21.97 0.38 -6.21
CA LEU A 230 -22.96 0.80 -5.22
C LEU A 230 -24.31 0.11 -5.42
N ASN A 231 -24.77 -0.03 -6.66
CA ASN A 231 -26.00 -0.75 -6.98
C ASN A 231 -25.91 -2.25 -6.60
N ALA A 232 -24.75 -2.86 -6.77
CA ALA A 232 -24.55 -4.28 -6.49
C ALA A 232 -24.51 -4.59 -4.98
N VAL A 233 -23.89 -3.73 -4.17
CA VAL A 233 -23.69 -3.98 -2.74
C VAL A 233 -24.70 -3.26 -1.85
N GLY A 234 -25.33 -2.19 -2.33
CA GLY A 234 -26.25 -1.35 -1.55
C GLY A 234 -25.56 -0.82 -0.27
N ASN A 235 -26.28 -0.88 0.85
CA ASN A 235 -25.77 -0.43 2.16
C ASN A 235 -25.18 -1.58 3.01
N LYS A 236 -24.80 -2.69 2.37
CA LYS A 236 -24.32 -3.88 3.10
C LYS A 236 -22.85 -3.83 3.47
N ILE A 237 -22.08 -2.96 2.83
CA ILE A 237 -20.64 -2.78 3.04
C ILE A 237 -20.28 -1.31 2.85
N GLU A 238 -19.29 -0.83 3.58
CA GLU A 238 -18.75 0.53 3.40
C GLU A 238 -17.96 0.61 2.10
N VAL A 239 -18.22 1.64 1.28
CA VAL A 239 -17.58 1.82 -0.03
C VAL A 239 -16.76 3.11 -0.04
N HIS A 240 -15.46 2.96 -0.26
CA HIS A 240 -14.53 4.05 -0.49
C HIS A 240 -14.18 4.14 -1.97
N ILE A 241 -13.66 5.30 -2.37
CA ILE A 241 -13.10 5.52 -3.70
C ILE A 241 -11.73 6.15 -3.57
N ASP A 242 -10.76 5.73 -4.36
CA ASP A 242 -9.42 6.30 -4.32
C ASP A 242 -8.80 6.48 -5.71
N CYS A 243 -7.56 6.86 -5.64
CA CYS A 243 -6.56 6.93 -6.69
C CYS A 243 -6.76 8.04 -7.69
N LEU A 244 -5.97 9.11 -7.49
CA LEU A 244 -5.66 10.13 -8.49
C LEU A 244 -6.90 10.64 -9.22
N LEU A 245 -7.98 10.95 -8.48
CA LEU A 245 -9.22 11.48 -9.05
C LEU A 245 -8.97 12.69 -9.96
N TYR A 246 -7.86 13.41 -9.74
CA TYR A 246 -7.43 14.57 -10.52
C TYR A 246 -6.59 14.20 -11.77
N THR A 247 -6.14 12.96 -11.91
CA THR A 247 -5.32 12.50 -13.05
C THR A 247 -5.97 11.37 -13.85
N SER A 248 -7.11 10.85 -13.37
CA SER A 248 -7.88 9.87 -14.14
C SER A 248 -8.58 10.59 -15.30
N PRO A 249 -8.39 10.14 -16.56
CA PRO A 249 -9.07 10.73 -17.72
C PRO A 249 -10.59 10.55 -17.66
#